data_fdaece96542fc905ce1c7b1b7234f34f
#
_entry.id   fdaece96542fc905ce1c7b1b7234f34f
#
_cell.length_a   1.000
_cell.length_b   1.000
_cell.length_c   1.000
_cell.angle_alpha   90.00
_cell.angle_beta   90.00
_cell.angle_gamma   90.00
#
_symmetry.space_group_name_H-M   'P 1'
#
loop_
_entity.id
_entity.type
_entity.pdbx_description
1 polymer ?
#
loop_
_entity_poly.entity_id
_entity_poly.type
_entity_poly.pdbx_seq_one_letter_code
_entity_poly.pdbx_strand_id
1 'polypeptide(L)'
;MKFLCAFIVCFAIYCQPVSCGAREIYAKQTGKSCSACHLDPGGGGELTAAGKEFAATLAPAGQAQKMSLPNKVLRFLAGYLHLLTAILWFGTILYVHLVLKPAYAVGGLPRGEVRVGISSMVVMGVTGAVLTHYRVDSLATLLHTRFGLLLLAKISLYLIMVLSAVFVVTVIGPKLKAKRKSNGTLATGGDLSLEQLASHDGSEGRPALFAYQGKLYDATASALWKQGVHMGRHHAGQDLTDALELAPHGSEKMQALREVGALLAQADRKTPLHERVFLIMAYLNLSIVFLIVLILSLWRWL
;
A
#
# COMPACT_ATOMS: atom_id res chain seq x y z
N MET A 1 16.04 -7.16 -3.13
CA MET A 1 16.03 -8.58 -2.72
C MET A 1 17.03 -8.92 -1.62
N LYS A 2 18.33 -8.60 -1.77
CA LYS A 2 19.36 -8.97 -0.75
C LYS A 2 19.08 -8.40 0.67
N PHE A 3 18.57 -7.17 0.79
CA PHE A 3 18.21 -6.56 2.08
C PHE A 3 16.98 -7.20 2.73
N LEU A 4 16.01 -7.63 1.95
CA LEU A 4 14.81 -8.33 2.45
C LEU A 4 15.17 -9.72 3.00
N CYS A 5 16.03 -10.46 2.30
CA CYS A 5 16.55 -11.74 2.79
C CYS A 5 17.37 -11.58 4.07
N ALA A 6 18.24 -10.57 4.15
CA ALA A 6 19.02 -10.28 5.36
C ALA A 6 18.11 -9.93 6.55
N PHE A 7 17.05 -9.13 6.33
CA PHE A 7 16.09 -8.76 7.36
C PHE A 7 15.27 -9.98 7.84
N ILE A 8 14.82 -10.85 6.91
CA ILE A 8 14.11 -12.10 7.25
C ILE A 8 15.01 -13.04 8.04
N VAL A 9 16.28 -13.19 7.67
CA VAL A 9 17.26 -14.03 8.37
C VAL A 9 17.57 -13.46 9.76
N CYS A 10 17.81 -12.14 9.89
CA CYS A 10 18.00 -11.50 11.20
C CYS A 10 16.75 -11.64 12.09
N PHE A 11 15.55 -11.45 11.51
CA PHE A 11 14.29 -11.61 12.24
C PHE A 11 14.07 -13.07 12.69
N ALA A 12 14.40 -14.06 11.85
CA ALA A 12 14.35 -15.48 12.20
C ALA A 12 15.35 -15.87 13.29
N ILE A 13 16.55 -15.26 13.32
CA ILE A 13 17.55 -15.47 14.37
C ILE A 13 17.13 -14.84 15.70
N TYR A 14 16.47 -13.68 15.67
CA TYR A 14 15.93 -13.01 16.86
C TYR A 14 14.63 -13.65 17.39
N CYS A 15 13.88 -14.34 16.53
CA CYS A 15 12.68 -15.11 16.90
C CYS A 15 13.01 -16.52 17.40
N GLN A 16 14.15 -16.74 18.08
CA GLN A 16 14.34 -17.95 18.89
C GLN A 16 13.16 -18.06 19.87
N PRO A 17 12.58 -19.24 20.07
CA PRO A 17 11.47 -19.43 20.98
C PRO A 17 11.93 -19.08 22.39
N VAL A 18 11.74 -17.82 22.77
CA VAL A 18 11.82 -17.44 24.18
C VAL A 18 10.59 -18.09 24.80
N SER A 19 10.81 -19.10 25.58
CA SER A 19 9.77 -19.81 26.34
C SER A 19 8.86 -18.77 26.98
N CYS A 20 7.56 -18.84 26.65
CA CYS A 20 6.57 -17.87 27.14
C CYS A 20 6.37 -18.10 28.63
N GLY A 21 7.18 -17.43 29.46
CA GLY A 21 7.30 -17.67 30.89
C GLY A 21 6.01 -17.58 31.72
N ALA A 22 4.99 -16.88 31.22
CA ALA A 22 3.69 -16.78 31.91
C ALA A 22 2.84 -18.06 31.82
N ARG A 23 3.00 -18.86 30.75
CA ARG A 23 2.26 -20.13 30.58
C ARG A 23 2.98 -21.32 31.19
N GLU A 24 4.29 -21.37 31.09
CA GLU A 24 5.11 -22.43 31.68
C GLU A 24 5.11 -22.39 33.21
N ILE A 25 5.00 -21.22 33.83
CA ILE A 25 4.98 -21.11 35.30
C ILE A 25 3.83 -21.89 35.89
N TYR A 26 2.62 -21.75 35.39
CA TYR A 26 1.46 -22.49 35.93
C TYR A 26 1.46 -23.96 35.58
N ALA A 27 1.92 -24.34 34.39
CA ALA A 27 2.10 -25.72 34.02
C ALA A 27 3.16 -26.40 34.91
N LYS A 28 4.26 -25.71 35.21
CA LYS A 28 5.29 -26.19 36.15
C LYS A 28 4.80 -26.24 37.58
N GLN A 29 4.00 -25.26 38.03
CA GLN A 29 3.44 -25.29 39.39
C GLN A 29 2.39 -26.36 39.61
N THR A 30 1.57 -26.63 38.61
CA THR A 30 0.45 -27.59 38.72
C THR A 30 0.78 -28.98 38.21
N GLY A 31 1.87 -29.15 37.47
CA GLY A 31 2.20 -30.39 36.76
C GLY A 31 1.19 -30.77 35.65
N LYS A 32 0.26 -29.89 35.31
CA LYS A 32 -0.82 -30.13 34.34
C LYS A 32 -0.47 -29.56 32.96
N SER A 33 -0.94 -30.24 31.91
CA SER A 33 -0.82 -29.74 30.54
C SER A 33 -1.67 -28.49 30.31
N CYS A 34 -1.33 -27.68 29.31
CA CYS A 34 -2.10 -26.46 28.96
C CYS A 34 -3.56 -26.77 28.64
N SER A 35 -3.84 -27.91 27.99
CA SER A 35 -5.20 -28.37 27.65
C SER A 35 -6.04 -28.78 28.88
N ALA A 36 -5.42 -29.02 30.04
CA ALA A 36 -6.17 -29.28 31.27
C ALA A 36 -6.88 -28.01 31.80
N CYS A 37 -6.30 -26.81 31.53
CA CYS A 37 -6.81 -25.53 32.02
C CYS A 37 -7.41 -24.64 30.92
N HIS A 38 -7.04 -24.84 29.66
CA HIS A 38 -7.51 -24.05 28.51
C HIS A 38 -8.27 -24.93 27.53
N LEU A 39 -9.42 -24.45 27.02
CA LEU A 39 -10.13 -25.10 25.92
C LEU A 39 -9.34 -25.00 24.61
N ASP A 40 -8.63 -23.88 24.42
CA ASP A 40 -7.65 -23.71 23.35
C ASP A 40 -6.22 -23.86 23.94
N PRO A 41 -5.48 -24.94 23.64
CA PRO A 41 -4.13 -25.16 24.14
C PRO A 41 -3.15 -24.04 23.73
N GLY A 42 -3.43 -23.31 22.65
CA GLY A 42 -2.68 -22.13 22.22
C GLY A 42 -2.81 -20.94 23.17
N GLY A 43 -3.73 -20.99 24.12
CA GLY A 43 -3.94 -20.03 25.21
C GLY A 43 -4.54 -18.70 24.71
N GLY A 44 -5.73 -18.37 25.15
CA GLY A 44 -6.46 -17.15 24.83
C GLY A 44 -7.96 -17.34 24.74
N GLY A 45 -8.43 -18.58 24.80
CA GLY A 45 -9.83 -18.95 24.82
C GLY A 45 -10.41 -19.08 26.23
N GLU A 46 -11.60 -19.65 26.32
CA GLU A 46 -12.24 -19.97 27.59
C GLU A 46 -11.46 -21.01 28.38
N LEU A 47 -11.52 -20.89 29.70
CA LEU A 47 -10.93 -21.85 30.61
C LEU A 47 -11.86 -23.06 30.79
N THR A 48 -11.27 -24.26 30.94
CA THR A 48 -11.98 -25.43 31.43
C THR A 48 -12.46 -25.23 32.88
N ALA A 49 -13.29 -26.12 33.41
CA ALA A 49 -13.69 -26.07 34.80
C ALA A 49 -12.47 -26.04 35.75
N ALA A 50 -11.49 -26.90 35.51
CA ALA A 50 -10.23 -26.94 36.27
C ALA A 50 -9.41 -25.64 36.12
N GLY A 51 -9.38 -25.03 34.94
CA GLY A 51 -8.73 -23.74 34.72
C GLY A 51 -9.43 -22.58 35.45
N LYS A 52 -10.77 -22.58 35.51
CA LYS A 52 -11.55 -21.59 36.28
C LYS A 52 -11.31 -21.74 37.78
N GLU A 53 -11.27 -22.96 38.29
CA GLU A 53 -11.00 -23.25 39.69
C GLU A 53 -9.58 -22.79 40.08
N PHE A 54 -8.57 -23.12 39.28
CA PHE A 54 -7.19 -22.66 39.52
C PHE A 54 -7.07 -21.13 39.41
N ALA A 55 -7.71 -20.49 38.46
CA ALA A 55 -7.73 -19.05 38.36
C ALA A 55 -8.38 -18.37 39.57
N ALA A 56 -9.39 -19.00 40.18
CA ALA A 56 -10.01 -18.54 41.42
C ALA A 56 -9.05 -18.60 42.62
N THR A 57 -8.15 -19.56 42.63
CA THR A 57 -7.10 -19.67 43.70
C THR A 57 -5.99 -18.63 43.55
N LEU A 58 -5.74 -18.17 42.33
CA LEU A 58 -4.73 -17.14 42.03
C LEU A 58 -5.28 -15.71 42.22
N ALA A 59 -6.58 -15.52 42.13
CA ALA A 59 -7.19 -14.22 42.37
C ALA A 59 -7.14 -13.91 43.87
N PRO A 60 -6.50 -12.81 44.35
CA PRO A 60 -6.75 -12.33 45.68
C PRO A 60 -8.24 -12.13 45.85
N ALA A 61 -8.80 -12.64 46.93
CA ALA A 61 -10.24 -12.61 47.21
C ALA A 61 -10.75 -11.17 47.05
N GLY A 62 -11.29 -10.82 45.91
CA GLY A 62 -11.86 -9.50 45.66
C GLY A 62 -11.82 -8.93 44.23
N GLN A 63 -11.01 -9.41 43.33
CA GLN A 63 -10.87 -8.70 42.02
C GLN A 63 -10.73 -9.60 40.80
N ALA A 64 -11.70 -10.44 40.53
CA ALA A 64 -12.06 -10.71 39.15
C ALA A 64 -12.95 -9.52 38.70
N GLN A 65 -12.32 -8.40 38.34
CA GLN A 65 -13.03 -7.22 37.86
C GLN A 65 -13.72 -7.60 36.54
N LYS A 66 -14.99 -8.04 36.67
CA LYS A 66 -15.85 -8.33 35.52
C LYS A 66 -15.91 -7.06 34.67
N MET A 67 -15.27 -7.09 33.51
CA MET A 67 -15.36 -5.97 32.56
C MET A 67 -16.82 -5.59 32.39
N SER A 68 -17.14 -4.31 32.56
CA SER A 68 -18.49 -3.79 32.41
C SER A 68 -19.03 -4.05 30.99
N LEU A 69 -20.34 -4.21 30.85
CA LEU A 69 -20.99 -4.46 29.57
C LEU A 69 -20.57 -3.44 28.48
N PRO A 70 -20.57 -2.11 28.75
CA PRO A 70 -20.14 -1.13 27.76
C PRO A 70 -18.69 -1.32 27.30
N ASN A 71 -17.78 -1.70 28.20
CA ASN A 71 -16.39 -1.96 27.84
C ASN A 71 -16.25 -3.22 26.97
N LYS A 72 -17.05 -4.25 27.20
CA LYS A 72 -17.10 -5.43 26.32
C LYS A 72 -17.58 -5.07 24.93
N VAL A 73 -18.64 -4.28 24.82
CA VAL A 73 -19.20 -3.80 23.55
C VAL A 73 -18.19 -2.94 22.80
N LEU A 74 -17.56 -1.97 23.49
CA LEU A 74 -16.54 -1.11 22.88
C LEU A 74 -15.35 -1.92 22.35
N ARG A 75 -14.84 -2.87 23.12
CA ARG A 75 -13.76 -3.76 22.70
C ARG A 75 -14.16 -4.59 21.49
N PHE A 76 -15.39 -5.13 21.48
CA PHE A 76 -15.90 -5.90 20.34
C PHE A 76 -16.00 -5.03 19.09
N LEU A 77 -16.60 -3.84 19.17
CA LEU A 77 -16.73 -2.93 18.04
C LEU A 77 -15.37 -2.46 17.52
N ALA A 78 -14.44 -2.12 18.41
CA ALA A 78 -13.08 -1.76 18.02
C ALA A 78 -12.38 -2.92 17.32
N GLY A 79 -12.53 -4.15 17.80
CA GLY A 79 -11.95 -5.35 17.17
C GLY A 79 -12.56 -5.63 15.80
N TYR A 80 -13.86 -5.53 15.68
CA TYR A 80 -14.59 -5.73 14.42
C TYR A 80 -14.17 -4.70 13.36
N LEU A 81 -14.18 -3.41 13.74
CA LEU A 81 -13.76 -2.33 12.83
C LEU A 81 -12.28 -2.46 12.44
N HIS A 82 -11.42 -2.83 13.39
CA HIS A 82 -10.00 -3.06 13.12
C HIS A 82 -9.79 -4.17 12.08
N LEU A 83 -10.47 -5.31 12.26
CA LEU A 83 -10.39 -6.44 11.33
C LEU A 83 -10.94 -6.09 9.95
N LEU A 84 -12.14 -5.50 9.90
CA LEU A 84 -12.78 -5.11 8.65
C LEU A 84 -11.92 -4.11 7.86
N THR A 85 -11.39 -3.09 8.55
CA THR A 85 -10.50 -2.10 7.93
C THR A 85 -9.18 -2.73 7.48
N ALA A 86 -8.63 -3.68 8.24
CA ALA A 86 -7.41 -4.40 7.86
C ALA A 86 -7.62 -5.19 6.56
N ILE A 87 -8.73 -5.91 6.41
CA ILE A 87 -9.07 -6.66 5.20
C ILE A 87 -9.23 -5.71 4.01
N LEU A 88 -10.00 -4.64 4.18
CA LEU A 88 -10.25 -3.65 3.12
C LEU A 88 -8.94 -2.98 2.67
N TRP A 89 -8.13 -2.54 3.61
CA TRP A 89 -6.88 -1.85 3.33
C TRP A 89 -5.83 -2.75 2.71
N PHE A 90 -5.67 -3.99 3.23
CA PHE A 90 -4.81 -5.01 2.65
C PHE A 90 -5.20 -5.32 1.21
N GLY A 91 -6.49 -5.55 0.96
CA GLY A 91 -7.02 -5.81 -0.38
C GLY A 91 -6.76 -4.65 -1.33
N THR A 92 -6.95 -3.41 -0.89
CA THR A 92 -6.66 -2.21 -1.69
C THR A 92 -5.17 -2.11 -2.03
N ILE A 93 -4.27 -2.33 -1.07
CA ILE A 93 -2.82 -2.33 -1.32
C ILE A 93 -2.43 -3.40 -2.34
N LEU A 94 -2.92 -4.63 -2.18
CA LEU A 94 -2.65 -5.71 -3.13
C LEU A 94 -3.16 -5.36 -4.53
N TYR A 95 -4.39 -4.88 -4.64
CA TYR A 95 -5.01 -4.53 -5.91
C TYR A 95 -4.19 -3.46 -6.65
N VAL A 96 -3.84 -2.37 -5.95
CA VAL A 96 -3.06 -1.27 -6.54
C VAL A 96 -1.69 -1.74 -6.98
N HIS A 97 -0.99 -2.53 -6.17
CA HIS A 97 0.40 -2.89 -6.45
C HIS A 97 0.56 -4.08 -7.41
N LEU A 98 -0.38 -5.03 -7.41
CA LEU A 98 -0.29 -6.23 -8.24
C LEU A 98 -1.06 -6.10 -9.55
N VAL A 99 -2.25 -5.46 -9.51
CA VAL A 99 -3.14 -5.38 -10.68
C VAL A 99 -2.93 -4.10 -11.46
N LEU A 100 -3.01 -2.93 -10.80
CA LEU A 100 -2.90 -1.63 -11.47
C LEU A 100 -1.47 -1.26 -11.84
N LYS A 101 -0.48 -1.86 -11.23
CA LYS A 101 0.96 -1.60 -11.36
C LYS A 101 1.38 -0.15 -10.99
N PRO A 102 2.61 0.05 -10.51
CA PRO A 102 3.12 1.37 -10.12
C PRO A 102 3.12 2.41 -11.24
N ALA A 103 3.14 2.00 -12.52
CA ALA A 103 3.06 2.89 -13.67
C ALA A 103 1.78 3.75 -13.69
N TYR A 104 0.68 3.26 -13.10
CA TYR A 104 -0.57 4.02 -12.97
C TYR A 104 -0.41 5.28 -12.11
N ALA A 105 0.46 5.24 -11.09
CA ALA A 105 0.68 6.37 -10.20
C ALA A 105 1.65 7.44 -10.77
N VAL A 106 2.35 7.14 -11.86
CA VAL A 106 3.19 8.12 -12.57
C VAL A 106 2.34 9.30 -13.08
N GLY A 107 1.06 9.07 -13.39
CA GLY A 107 0.08 10.09 -13.75
C GLY A 107 -0.45 10.94 -12.58
N GLY A 108 -0.01 10.68 -11.34
CA GLY A 108 -0.47 11.30 -10.09
C GLY A 108 -1.37 10.37 -9.29
N LEU A 109 -1.30 10.47 -7.95
CA LEU A 109 -2.07 9.65 -7.04
C LEU A 109 -3.58 9.90 -7.20
N PRO A 110 -4.40 8.88 -7.50
CA PRO A 110 -5.85 9.04 -7.58
C PRO A 110 -6.41 9.50 -6.23
N ARG A 111 -7.26 10.51 -6.25
CA ARG A 111 -7.82 11.10 -5.02
C ARG A 111 -8.60 10.08 -4.17
N GLY A 112 -9.26 9.12 -4.81
CA GLY A 112 -10.01 8.07 -4.13
C GLY A 112 -9.10 7.16 -3.30
N GLU A 113 -8.02 6.68 -3.87
CA GLU A 113 -7.06 5.80 -3.20
C GLU A 113 -6.38 6.48 -2.01
N VAL A 114 -5.98 7.75 -2.17
CA VAL A 114 -5.41 8.54 -1.07
C VAL A 114 -6.40 8.67 0.09
N ARG A 115 -7.68 8.94 -0.20
CA ARG A 115 -8.72 9.03 0.83
C ARG A 115 -8.93 7.71 1.56
N VAL A 116 -9.08 6.61 0.81
CA VAL A 116 -9.24 5.26 1.39
C VAL A 116 -8.00 4.90 2.22
N GLY A 117 -6.80 5.16 1.73
CA GLY A 117 -5.56 4.91 2.46
C GLY A 117 -5.48 5.68 3.77
N ILE A 118 -5.71 7.00 3.74
CA ILE A 118 -5.66 7.86 4.95
C ILE A 118 -6.75 7.46 5.94
N SER A 119 -8.01 7.27 5.51
CA SER A 119 -9.08 6.86 6.41
C SER A 119 -8.82 5.51 7.05
N SER A 120 -8.31 4.53 6.29
CA SER A 120 -7.93 3.22 6.82
C SER A 120 -6.80 3.34 7.85
N MET A 121 -5.78 4.17 7.61
CA MET A 121 -4.72 4.42 8.59
C MET A 121 -5.27 4.99 9.89
N VAL A 122 -6.13 6.01 9.83
CA VAL A 122 -6.72 6.63 11.02
C VAL A 122 -7.55 5.61 11.80
N VAL A 123 -8.45 4.88 11.14
CA VAL A 123 -9.29 3.87 11.80
C VAL A 123 -8.43 2.76 12.42
N MET A 124 -7.41 2.27 11.71
CA MET A 124 -6.48 1.25 12.23
C MET A 124 -5.69 1.74 13.44
N GLY A 125 -5.24 2.99 13.43
CA GLY A 125 -4.52 3.59 14.56
C GLY A 125 -5.39 3.71 15.80
N VAL A 126 -6.59 4.29 15.65
CA VAL A 126 -7.54 4.49 16.77
C VAL A 126 -7.99 3.15 17.35
N THR A 127 -8.47 2.24 16.51
CA THR A 127 -8.93 0.92 16.95
C THR A 127 -7.79 0.08 17.53
N GLY A 128 -6.58 0.16 16.94
CA GLY A 128 -5.38 -0.49 17.45
C GLY A 128 -4.98 0.03 18.83
N ALA A 129 -5.03 1.34 19.07
CA ALA A 129 -4.76 1.95 20.39
C ALA A 129 -5.78 1.47 21.45
N VAL A 130 -7.07 1.48 21.11
CA VAL A 130 -8.13 0.98 21.99
C VAL A 130 -7.89 -0.49 22.35
N LEU A 131 -7.61 -1.35 21.35
CA LEU A 131 -7.36 -2.77 21.59
C LEU A 131 -6.09 -3.01 22.41
N THR A 132 -5.05 -2.21 22.19
CA THR A 132 -3.81 -2.27 22.97
C THR A 132 -4.06 -1.91 24.42
N HIS A 133 -4.83 -0.84 24.67
CA HIS A 133 -5.21 -0.44 26.04
C HIS A 133 -5.94 -1.56 26.82
N TYR A 134 -6.82 -2.31 26.16
CA TYR A 134 -7.52 -3.43 26.79
C TYR A 134 -6.68 -4.70 26.94
N ARG A 135 -5.50 -4.78 26.32
CA ARG A 135 -4.70 -5.99 26.28
C ARG A 135 -3.37 -5.88 27.03
N VAL A 136 -2.88 -4.67 27.22
CA VAL A 136 -1.57 -4.38 27.83
C VAL A 136 -1.80 -3.64 29.15
N ASP A 137 -1.58 -4.36 30.24
CA ASP A 137 -1.78 -3.82 31.58
C ASP A 137 -0.56 -3.07 32.11
N SER A 138 0.65 -3.36 31.57
CA SER A 138 1.89 -2.75 32.02
C SER A 138 2.96 -2.72 30.92
N LEU A 139 3.93 -1.82 31.07
CA LEU A 139 5.13 -1.77 30.22
C LEU A 139 5.95 -3.05 30.29
N ALA A 140 5.97 -3.72 31.44
CA ALA A 140 6.63 -5.01 31.60
C ALA A 140 6.00 -6.08 30.69
N THR A 141 4.68 -6.13 30.60
CA THR A 141 3.96 -7.02 29.67
C THR A 141 4.37 -6.73 28.21
N LEU A 142 4.52 -5.46 27.86
CA LEU A 142 4.88 -5.05 26.50
C LEU A 142 6.33 -5.43 26.15
N LEU A 143 7.29 -5.28 27.08
CA LEU A 143 8.71 -5.43 26.80
C LEU A 143 9.24 -6.84 27.06
N HIS A 144 8.63 -7.59 27.98
CA HIS A 144 9.17 -8.87 28.45
C HIS A 144 8.31 -10.10 28.07
N THR A 145 7.19 -9.90 27.37
CA THR A 145 6.39 -11.03 26.88
C THR A 145 6.52 -11.17 25.37
N ARG A 146 6.44 -12.42 24.89
CA ARG A 146 6.41 -12.71 23.45
C ARG A 146 5.29 -11.94 22.74
N PHE A 147 4.11 -11.89 23.36
CA PHE A 147 2.99 -11.11 22.88
C PHE A 147 3.34 -9.62 22.72
N GLY A 148 3.91 -9.02 23.75
CA GLY A 148 4.28 -7.61 23.76
C GLY A 148 5.33 -7.27 22.70
N LEU A 149 6.34 -8.11 22.53
CA LEU A 149 7.38 -7.91 21.49
C LEU A 149 6.81 -7.99 20.07
N LEU A 150 5.91 -8.94 19.79
CA LEU A 150 5.24 -9.04 18.50
C LEU A 150 4.29 -7.85 18.27
N LEU A 151 3.62 -7.39 19.32
CA LEU A 151 2.79 -6.18 19.27
C LEU A 151 3.63 -4.92 18.98
N LEU A 152 4.77 -4.76 19.64
CA LEU A 152 5.72 -3.67 19.38
C LEU A 152 6.23 -3.70 17.94
N ALA A 153 6.63 -4.87 17.46
CA ALA A 153 7.05 -5.04 16.06
C ALA A 153 5.94 -4.61 15.08
N LYS A 154 4.69 -5.03 15.33
CA LYS A 154 3.53 -4.63 14.53
C LYS A 154 3.28 -3.12 14.58
N ILE A 155 3.35 -2.50 15.76
CA ILE A 155 3.16 -1.05 15.93
C ILE A 155 4.27 -0.30 15.19
N SER A 156 5.54 -0.74 15.31
CA SER A 156 6.66 -0.13 14.62
C SER A 156 6.50 -0.18 13.09
N LEU A 157 6.13 -1.33 12.55
CA LEU A 157 5.84 -1.49 11.12
C LEU A 157 4.69 -0.58 10.66
N TYR A 158 3.62 -0.50 11.45
CA TYR A 158 2.52 0.41 11.17
C TYR A 158 2.96 1.88 11.15
N LEU A 159 3.77 2.32 12.11
CA LEU A 159 4.29 3.69 12.15
C LEU A 159 5.19 4.00 10.95
N ILE A 160 6.07 3.08 10.57
CA ILE A 160 6.90 3.22 9.36
C ILE A 160 6.02 3.40 8.12
N MET A 161 4.94 2.62 8.01
CA MET A 161 4.01 2.70 6.89
C MET A 161 3.25 4.04 6.87
N VAL A 162 2.80 4.54 8.03
CA VAL A 162 2.16 5.86 8.15
C VAL A 162 3.13 6.98 7.76
N LEU A 163 4.36 6.95 8.28
CA LEU A 163 5.38 7.96 7.98
C LEU A 163 5.74 7.96 6.49
N SER A 164 5.90 6.77 5.89
CA SER A 164 6.16 6.65 4.44
C SER A 164 5.02 7.19 3.60
N ALA A 165 3.76 6.94 3.99
CA ALA A 165 2.58 7.45 3.29
C ALA A 165 2.47 8.98 3.43
N VAL A 166 2.70 9.54 4.61
CA VAL A 166 2.75 10.98 4.83
C VAL A 166 3.83 11.62 3.94
N PHE A 167 5.02 11.04 3.92
CA PHE A 167 6.11 11.51 3.06
C PHE A 167 5.73 11.47 1.57
N VAL A 168 5.14 10.39 1.10
CA VAL A 168 4.68 10.27 -0.29
C VAL A 168 3.62 11.32 -0.61
N VAL A 169 2.64 11.52 0.24
CA VAL A 169 1.55 12.48 0.00
C VAL A 169 2.04 13.93 0.05
N THR A 170 2.92 14.27 0.99
CA THR A 170 3.36 15.66 1.23
C THR A 170 4.54 16.08 0.37
N VAL A 171 5.47 15.19 0.09
CA VAL A 171 6.72 15.52 -0.63
C VAL A 171 6.70 15.04 -2.08
N ILE A 172 6.32 13.80 -2.31
CA ILE A 172 6.39 13.20 -3.65
C ILE A 172 5.17 13.60 -4.49
N GLY A 173 3.97 13.57 -3.92
CA GLY A 173 2.72 13.87 -4.62
C GLY A 173 2.70 15.25 -5.30
N PRO A 174 3.11 16.35 -4.63
CA PRO A 174 3.21 17.66 -5.26
C PRO A 174 4.20 17.71 -6.44
N LYS A 175 5.34 17.00 -6.33
CA LYS A 175 6.35 16.92 -7.41
C LYS A 175 5.82 16.18 -8.64
N LEU A 176 5.06 15.09 -8.43
CA LEU A 176 4.39 14.37 -9.51
C LEU A 176 3.33 15.25 -10.20
N LYS A 177 2.53 16.01 -9.40
CA LYS A 177 1.54 16.96 -9.95
C LYS A 177 2.16 18.12 -10.70
N ALA A 178 3.26 18.69 -10.19
CA ALA A 178 3.96 19.79 -10.85
C ALA A 178 4.49 19.38 -12.22
N LYS A 179 5.04 18.16 -12.33
CA LYS A 179 5.47 17.60 -13.61
C LYS A 179 4.30 17.43 -14.59
N ARG A 180 3.14 16.96 -14.13
CA ARG A 180 1.94 16.83 -14.96
C ARG A 180 1.46 18.20 -15.46
N LYS A 181 1.49 19.22 -14.60
CA LYS A 181 1.10 20.58 -14.98
C LYS A 181 2.11 21.20 -15.95
N SER A 182 3.40 20.97 -15.77
CA SER A 182 4.47 21.38 -16.69
C SER A 182 4.34 20.70 -18.05
N ASN A 183 4.03 19.40 -18.09
CA ASN A 183 3.78 18.68 -19.33
C ASN A 183 2.46 19.11 -20.02
N GLY A 184 1.48 19.61 -19.28
CA GLY A 184 0.20 20.13 -19.82
C GLY A 184 0.25 21.58 -20.27
N THR A 185 1.31 22.32 -19.97
CA THR A 185 1.63 23.69 -20.43
C THR A 185 2.79 23.69 -21.42
N LEU A 186 3.11 22.54 -22.01
CA LEU A 186 4.14 22.49 -23.05
C LEU A 186 3.70 23.38 -24.21
N ALA A 187 4.54 24.38 -24.43
CA ALA A 187 4.58 25.10 -25.67
C ALA A 187 4.47 24.08 -26.82
N THR A 188 3.67 24.41 -27.84
CA THR A 188 3.52 23.68 -29.09
C THR A 188 4.87 23.57 -29.81
N GLY A 189 5.76 22.70 -29.33
CA GLY A 189 7.06 22.47 -29.93
C GLY A 189 8.11 21.95 -28.94
N GLY A 190 8.74 20.85 -29.26
CA GLY A 190 9.83 20.25 -28.53
C GLY A 190 9.82 18.72 -28.63
N ASP A 191 10.95 18.09 -28.35
CA ASP A 191 11.08 16.63 -28.39
C ASP A 191 10.28 16.01 -27.25
N LEU A 192 9.45 15.02 -27.57
CA LEU A 192 8.58 14.33 -26.61
C LEU A 192 8.92 12.84 -26.55
N SER A 193 8.83 12.25 -25.36
CA SER A 193 8.76 10.80 -25.22
C SER A 193 7.35 10.28 -25.55
N LEU A 194 7.20 8.99 -25.82
CA LEU A 194 5.91 8.37 -26.12
C LEU A 194 4.88 8.60 -24.99
N GLU A 195 5.32 8.57 -23.73
CA GLU A 195 4.46 8.87 -22.56
C GLU A 195 4.01 10.35 -22.51
N GLN A 196 4.88 11.26 -22.90
CA GLN A 196 4.54 12.68 -22.98
C GLN A 196 3.59 12.94 -24.15
N LEU A 197 3.84 12.29 -25.28
CA LEU A 197 2.98 12.33 -26.44
C LEU A 197 1.55 11.85 -26.10
N ALA A 198 1.41 10.78 -25.31
CA ALA A 198 0.10 10.25 -24.87
C ALA A 198 -0.77 11.28 -24.13
N SER A 199 -0.18 12.32 -23.54
CA SER A 199 -0.94 13.42 -22.90
C SER A 199 -1.46 14.48 -23.90
N HIS A 200 -1.07 14.40 -25.17
CA HIS A 200 -1.46 15.32 -26.24
C HIS A 200 -2.51 14.69 -27.16
N ASP A 201 -3.55 14.16 -26.54
CA ASP A 201 -4.61 13.35 -27.19
C ASP A 201 -5.73 14.18 -27.84
N GLY A 202 -5.68 15.52 -27.77
CA GLY A 202 -6.71 16.40 -28.33
C GLY A 202 -8.02 16.48 -27.54
N SER A 203 -8.12 15.80 -26.39
CA SER A 203 -9.29 15.84 -25.52
C SER A 203 -9.26 17.03 -24.57
N GLU A 204 -10.42 17.54 -24.14
CA GLU A 204 -10.55 18.58 -23.10
C GLU A 204 -9.69 19.84 -23.39
N GLY A 205 -9.51 20.21 -24.66
CA GLY A 205 -8.73 21.38 -25.06
C GLY A 205 -7.19 21.15 -25.04
N ARG A 206 -6.74 19.94 -24.86
CA ARG A 206 -5.31 19.60 -25.03
C ARG A 206 -4.94 19.59 -26.51
N PRO A 207 -3.67 19.89 -26.85
CA PRO A 207 -3.18 19.74 -28.23
C PRO A 207 -3.35 18.31 -28.73
N ALA A 208 -3.67 18.16 -30.02
CA ALA A 208 -3.70 16.87 -30.70
C ALA A 208 -2.37 16.65 -31.44
N LEU A 209 -1.42 15.98 -30.81
CA LEU A 209 -0.13 15.65 -31.42
C LEU A 209 -0.05 14.15 -31.69
N PHE A 210 0.66 13.76 -32.76
CA PHE A 210 1.00 12.36 -33.01
C PHE A 210 2.40 12.25 -33.58
N ALA A 211 3.00 11.07 -33.49
CA ALA A 211 4.32 10.80 -34.08
C ALA A 211 4.16 10.08 -35.44
N TYR A 212 5.06 10.37 -36.35
CA TYR A 212 5.25 9.66 -37.61
C TYR A 212 6.73 9.67 -37.98
N GLN A 213 7.32 8.48 -38.16
CA GLN A 213 8.74 8.30 -38.49
C GLN A 213 9.69 9.09 -37.57
N GLY A 214 9.41 9.05 -36.27
CA GLY A 214 10.23 9.72 -35.26
C GLY A 214 10.04 11.23 -35.15
N LYS A 215 9.13 11.84 -35.93
CA LYS A 215 8.80 13.26 -35.89
C LYS A 215 7.42 13.50 -35.29
N LEU A 216 7.24 14.62 -34.61
CA LEU A 216 5.97 15.00 -34.00
C LEU A 216 5.23 16.03 -34.87
N TYR A 217 3.96 15.79 -35.09
CA TYR A 217 3.09 16.61 -35.91
C TYR A 217 1.92 17.14 -35.09
N ASP A 218 1.60 18.42 -35.29
CA ASP A 218 0.47 19.09 -34.65
C ASP A 218 -0.77 19.06 -35.56
N ALA A 219 -1.77 18.30 -35.12
CA ALA A 219 -3.05 18.20 -35.79
C ALA A 219 -4.17 18.98 -35.09
N THR A 220 -3.86 19.81 -34.06
CA THR A 220 -4.84 20.52 -33.24
C THR A 220 -5.77 21.39 -34.06
N ALA A 221 -5.27 22.08 -35.09
CA ALA A 221 -6.04 22.95 -35.96
C ALA A 221 -6.70 22.20 -37.13
N SER A 222 -6.47 20.91 -37.30
CA SER A 222 -6.96 20.14 -38.43
C SER A 222 -8.42 19.72 -38.25
N ALA A 223 -9.28 20.12 -39.16
CA ALA A 223 -10.69 19.74 -39.17
C ALA A 223 -10.93 18.23 -39.30
N LEU A 224 -9.91 17.46 -39.73
CA LEU A 224 -9.93 16.02 -39.85
C LEU A 224 -9.65 15.30 -38.53
N TRP A 225 -9.16 16.01 -37.49
CA TRP A 225 -8.77 15.52 -36.18
C TRP A 225 -9.70 16.04 -35.07
N LYS A 226 -11.00 15.74 -35.19
CA LYS A 226 -11.98 16.21 -34.22
C LYS A 226 -11.73 15.56 -32.85
N GLN A 227 -11.49 16.39 -31.85
CA GLN A 227 -11.16 15.95 -30.48
C GLN A 227 -10.02 14.89 -30.43
N GLY A 228 -9.02 15.07 -31.28
CA GLY A 228 -7.87 14.17 -31.33
C GLY A 228 -8.13 12.82 -32.02
N VAL A 229 -9.25 12.65 -32.70
CA VAL A 229 -9.56 11.39 -33.40
C VAL A 229 -9.68 11.65 -34.89
N HIS A 230 -8.92 10.90 -35.70
CA HIS A 230 -8.97 10.91 -37.15
C HIS A 230 -9.75 9.72 -37.68
N MET A 231 -10.79 9.96 -38.49
CA MET A 231 -11.65 8.95 -39.12
C MET A 231 -12.25 7.91 -38.15
N GLY A 232 -12.38 8.25 -36.87
CA GLY A 232 -12.91 7.34 -35.84
C GLY A 232 -12.01 6.14 -35.51
N ARG A 233 -10.76 6.12 -36.02
CA ARG A 233 -9.83 4.98 -35.88
C ARG A 233 -8.49 5.35 -35.30
N HIS A 234 -7.95 6.50 -35.64
CA HIS A 234 -6.60 6.93 -35.22
C HIS A 234 -6.70 8.01 -34.17
N HIS A 235 -6.02 7.81 -33.07
CA HIS A 235 -6.03 8.72 -31.93
C HIS A 235 -4.74 9.52 -31.87
N ALA A 236 -4.82 10.81 -31.61
CA ALA A 236 -3.68 11.61 -31.21
C ALA A 236 -3.07 11.04 -29.90
N GLY A 237 -1.85 11.44 -29.58
CA GLY A 237 -1.14 10.90 -28.42
C GLY A 237 -0.39 9.58 -28.69
N GLN A 238 -0.33 9.13 -29.95
CA GLN A 238 0.28 7.84 -30.31
C GLN A 238 1.30 8.00 -31.45
N ASP A 239 2.18 7.00 -31.59
CA ASP A 239 2.97 6.82 -32.80
C ASP A 239 2.12 6.11 -33.86
N LEU A 240 1.90 6.80 -34.96
CA LEU A 240 1.05 6.34 -36.05
C LEU A 240 1.87 5.94 -37.30
N THR A 241 3.18 5.67 -37.13
CA THR A 241 4.06 5.27 -38.25
C THR A 241 3.46 4.09 -39.02
N ASP A 242 3.19 2.98 -38.35
CA ASP A 242 2.65 1.76 -38.99
C ASP A 242 1.24 1.99 -39.56
N ALA A 243 0.43 2.79 -38.88
CA ALA A 243 -0.93 3.09 -39.31
C ALA A 243 -0.97 3.93 -40.61
N LEU A 244 -0.05 4.87 -40.73
CA LEU A 244 0.07 5.73 -41.92
C LEU A 244 0.69 5.03 -43.12
N GLU A 245 1.57 4.06 -42.91
CA GLU A 245 2.10 3.21 -43.99
C GLU A 245 0.99 2.37 -44.66
N LEU A 246 -0.05 2.02 -43.91
CA LEU A 246 -1.22 1.28 -44.40
C LEU A 246 -2.36 2.19 -44.87
N ALA A 247 -2.18 3.51 -44.78
CA ALA A 247 -3.23 4.46 -45.15
C ALA A 247 -3.40 4.55 -46.69
N PRO A 248 -4.63 4.76 -47.17
CA PRO A 248 -4.89 4.93 -48.61
C PRO A 248 -4.35 6.24 -49.21
N HIS A 249 -3.89 7.14 -48.36
CA HIS A 249 -3.26 8.42 -48.73
C HIS A 249 -1.77 8.36 -48.32
N GLY A 250 -0.89 8.92 -49.13
CA GLY A 250 0.52 8.95 -48.87
C GLY A 250 0.96 10.03 -47.86
N SER A 251 2.27 10.12 -47.65
CA SER A 251 2.89 11.09 -46.75
C SER A 251 2.71 12.56 -47.17
N GLU A 252 2.22 12.82 -48.39
CA GLU A 252 1.94 14.17 -48.85
C GLU A 252 0.94 14.94 -47.96
N LYS A 253 0.04 14.23 -47.28
CA LYS A 253 -0.91 14.84 -46.33
C LYS A 253 -0.23 15.34 -45.06
N MET A 254 0.94 14.80 -44.75
CA MET A 254 1.75 15.26 -43.60
C MET A 254 2.37 16.63 -43.82
N GLN A 255 2.62 17.02 -45.09
CA GLN A 255 3.17 18.33 -45.44
C GLN A 255 2.25 19.47 -45.06
N ALA A 256 0.95 19.23 -44.93
CA ALA A 256 -0.03 20.19 -44.46
C ALA A 256 -0.06 20.40 -42.94
N LEU A 257 0.64 19.53 -42.18
CA LEU A 257 0.72 19.62 -40.73
C LEU A 257 2.07 20.22 -40.31
N ARG A 258 2.03 20.93 -39.19
CA ARG A 258 3.24 21.55 -38.63
C ARG A 258 4.06 20.48 -37.90
N GLU A 259 5.31 20.30 -38.28
CA GLU A 259 6.30 19.55 -37.48
C GLU A 259 6.66 20.37 -36.23
N VAL A 260 6.57 19.79 -35.04
CA VAL A 260 6.72 20.48 -33.76
C VAL A 260 7.85 19.93 -32.89
N GLY A 261 8.49 18.83 -33.30
CA GLY A 261 9.62 18.22 -32.58
C GLY A 261 9.90 16.80 -33.04
N ALA A 262 10.71 16.07 -32.27
CA ALA A 262 11.05 14.68 -32.51
C ALA A 262 10.51 13.77 -31.41
N LEU A 263 10.15 12.54 -31.78
CA LEU A 263 9.83 11.48 -30.82
C LEU A 263 11.13 10.93 -30.24
N LEU A 264 11.34 11.10 -28.95
CA LEU A 264 12.53 10.56 -28.28
C LEU A 264 12.43 9.05 -28.11
N ALA A 265 13.45 8.34 -28.52
CA ALA A 265 13.56 6.90 -28.32
C ALA A 265 13.51 6.56 -26.81
N GLN A 266 12.83 5.47 -26.48
CA GLN A 266 12.54 5.04 -25.10
C GLN A 266 13.81 4.66 -24.30
N ALA A 267 14.97 4.52 -24.96
CA ALA A 267 16.17 3.90 -24.40
C ALA A 267 16.98 4.77 -23.43
N ASP A 268 16.81 6.10 -23.38
CA ASP A 268 17.75 6.98 -22.64
C ASP A 268 17.15 7.75 -21.45
N ARG A 269 15.94 7.43 -21.01
CA ARG A 269 15.34 8.16 -19.92
C ARG A 269 15.74 7.61 -18.55
N LYS A 270 16.72 8.25 -17.91
CA LYS A 270 16.96 8.04 -16.46
C LYS A 270 15.69 8.46 -15.70
N THR A 271 14.98 7.46 -15.14
CA THR A 271 13.80 7.72 -14.32
C THR A 271 14.14 8.75 -13.23
N PRO A 272 13.38 9.84 -13.09
CA PRO A 272 13.65 10.89 -12.10
C PRO A 272 13.68 10.32 -10.68
N LEU A 273 14.50 10.91 -9.82
CA LEU A 273 14.71 10.43 -8.45
C LEU A 273 13.38 10.27 -7.68
N HIS A 274 12.44 11.20 -7.84
CA HIS A 274 11.15 11.14 -7.16
C HIS A 274 10.25 9.98 -7.61
N GLU A 275 10.32 9.56 -8.89
CA GLU A 275 9.62 8.37 -9.38
C GLU A 275 10.25 7.09 -8.82
N ARG A 276 11.58 7.01 -8.76
CA ARG A 276 12.28 5.88 -8.12
C ARG A 276 11.95 5.77 -6.64
N VAL A 277 11.97 6.90 -5.92
CA VAL A 277 11.63 6.94 -4.50
C VAL A 277 10.17 6.50 -4.29
N PHE A 278 9.26 6.95 -5.13
CA PHE A 278 7.86 6.52 -5.09
C PHE A 278 7.74 4.99 -5.23
N LEU A 279 8.40 4.40 -6.23
CA LEU A 279 8.36 2.94 -6.45
C LEU A 279 8.98 2.17 -5.27
N ILE A 280 10.11 2.66 -4.73
CA ILE A 280 10.74 2.05 -3.55
C ILE A 280 9.77 2.07 -2.36
N MET A 281 9.12 3.22 -2.10
CA MET A 281 8.14 3.34 -1.00
C MET A 281 6.92 2.45 -1.21
N ALA A 282 6.43 2.31 -2.43
CA ALA A 282 5.32 1.43 -2.76
C ALA A 282 5.65 -0.04 -2.45
N TYR A 283 6.79 -0.54 -2.93
CA TYR A 283 7.22 -1.90 -2.65
C TYR A 283 7.61 -2.13 -1.19
N LEU A 284 8.17 -1.12 -0.51
CA LEU A 284 8.42 -1.17 0.93
C LEU A 284 7.11 -1.37 1.70
N ASN A 285 6.09 -0.57 1.42
CA ASN A 285 4.79 -0.69 2.07
C ASN A 285 4.13 -2.06 1.81
N LEU A 286 4.20 -2.57 0.59
CA LEU A 286 3.73 -3.91 0.26
C LEU A 286 4.46 -4.98 1.09
N SER A 287 5.79 -4.89 1.20
CA SER A 287 6.59 -5.82 2.01
C SER A 287 6.23 -5.75 3.50
N ILE A 288 6.01 -4.54 4.04
CA ILE A 288 5.59 -4.34 5.43
C ILE A 288 4.25 -5.03 5.70
N VAL A 289 3.30 -4.95 4.79
CA VAL A 289 1.99 -5.60 4.94
C VAL A 289 2.16 -7.13 5.05
N PHE A 290 2.98 -7.74 4.21
CA PHE A 290 3.27 -9.18 4.33
C PHE A 290 3.97 -9.53 5.63
N LEU A 291 4.88 -8.68 6.13
CA LEU A 291 5.52 -8.88 7.45
C LEU A 291 4.50 -8.80 8.60
N ILE A 292 3.53 -7.89 8.53
CA ILE A 292 2.46 -7.82 9.53
C ILE A 292 1.62 -9.10 9.52
N VAL A 293 1.27 -9.62 8.34
CA VAL A 293 0.54 -10.90 8.22
C VAL A 293 1.36 -12.06 8.78
N LEU A 294 2.68 -12.08 8.53
CA LEU A 294 3.58 -13.06 9.11
C LEU A 294 3.59 -12.99 10.64
N ILE A 295 3.69 -11.78 11.22
CA ILE A 295 3.62 -11.57 12.68
C ILE A 295 2.30 -12.11 13.26
N LEU A 296 1.17 -11.85 12.58
CA LEU A 296 -0.13 -12.39 12.99
C LEU A 296 -0.17 -13.90 12.94
N SER A 297 0.46 -14.51 11.92
CA SER A 297 0.57 -15.97 11.80
C SER A 297 1.46 -16.57 12.89
N LEU A 298 2.61 -15.95 13.17
CA LEU A 298 3.48 -16.35 14.28
C LEU A 298 2.77 -16.24 15.64
N TRP A 299 1.94 -15.22 15.80
CA TRP A 299 1.16 -15.06 17.02
C TRP A 299 0.09 -16.13 17.18
N ARG A 300 -0.51 -16.58 16.09
CA ARG A 300 -1.61 -17.56 16.12
C ARG A 300 -1.10 -18.99 16.25
N TRP A 301 0.00 -19.35 15.58
CA TRP A 301 0.41 -20.73 15.39
C TRP A 301 1.70 -21.15 16.13
N LEU A 302 2.47 -20.20 16.64
CA LEU A 302 3.66 -20.39 17.48
C LEU A 302 3.47 -19.84 18.89
#